data_ac7683db00e3d11fcae33072d4f0d3bc
#
_entry.id   ac7683db00e3d11fcae33072d4f0d3bc
#
_cell.length_a   1.000
_cell.length_b   1.000
_cell.length_c   1.000
_cell.angle_alpha   90.00
_cell.angle_beta   90.00
_cell.angle_gamma   90.00
#
_symmetry.space_group_name_H-M   'P 1'
#
loop_
_entity.id
_entity.type
_entity.pdbx_description
1 polymer ?
#
loop_
_entity_poly.entity_id
_entity_poly.type
_entity_poly.pdbx_seq_one_letter_code
_entity_poly.pdbx_strand_id
1 'polypeptide(L)'
;MIRDLRALGRRAGRLVMKAATARLQADPLAKTRHLKTLRPNSVAERELRLFGRYRVLFNVHRQQRQVTIVLVGEKRGETLIVQGRRFTEHESHPAE
;
A
#
# COMPACT_ATOMS: atom_id res chain seq x y z
N MET A 1 -0.46 6.86 -7.35
CA MET A 1 0.72 6.07 -6.94
C MET A 1 2.03 6.85 -7.13
N ILE A 2 2.26 7.44 -8.31
CA ILE A 2 3.49 8.22 -8.53
C ILE A 2 3.65 9.37 -7.53
N ARG A 3 2.55 10.08 -7.26
CA ARG A 3 2.58 11.16 -6.26
C ARG A 3 2.92 10.65 -4.87
N ASP A 4 2.42 9.46 -4.52
CA ASP A 4 2.71 8.86 -3.22
C ASP A 4 4.21 8.56 -3.09
N LEU A 5 4.80 8.02 -4.15
CA LEU A 5 6.22 7.70 -4.17
C LEU A 5 7.09 8.95 -4.09
N ARG A 6 6.69 10.00 -4.79
CA ARG A 6 7.42 11.28 -4.74
C ARG A 6 7.39 11.90 -3.36
N ALA A 7 6.27 11.75 -2.65
CA ALA A 7 6.15 12.28 -1.30
C ALA A 7 7.08 11.59 -0.31
N LEU A 8 7.50 10.36 -0.58
CA LEU A 8 8.46 9.64 0.25
C LEU A 8 9.91 10.10 0.01
N GLY A 9 10.15 10.85 -1.06
CA GLY A 9 11.49 11.23 -1.46
C GLY A 9 12.05 10.28 -2.52
N ARG A 10 13.05 10.74 -3.27
CA ARG A 10 13.57 9.98 -4.40
C ARG A 10 14.11 8.60 -4.01
N ARG A 11 14.96 8.56 -2.97
CA ARG A 11 15.59 7.30 -2.55
C ARG A 11 14.56 6.33 -1.96
N ALA A 12 13.75 6.80 -1.04
CA ALA A 12 12.75 5.96 -0.40
C ALA A 12 11.71 5.48 -1.41
N GLY A 13 11.27 6.33 -2.32
CA GLY A 13 10.33 5.95 -3.36
C GLY A 13 10.84 4.83 -4.24
N ARG A 14 12.12 4.89 -4.64
CA ARG A 14 12.74 3.84 -5.45
C ARG A 14 12.83 2.52 -4.69
N LEU A 15 13.25 2.59 -3.42
CA LEU A 15 13.38 1.39 -2.60
C LEU A 15 12.02 0.71 -2.40
N VAL A 16 11.01 1.50 -2.09
CA VAL A 16 9.67 0.97 -1.89
C VAL A 16 9.14 0.34 -3.18
N MET A 17 9.29 1.02 -4.31
CA MET A 17 8.80 0.51 -5.58
C MET A 17 9.49 -0.79 -5.97
N LYS A 18 10.81 -0.85 -5.82
CA LYS A 18 11.58 -2.05 -6.13
C LYS A 18 11.17 -3.23 -5.26
N ALA A 19 11.06 -3.01 -3.96
CA ALA A 19 10.69 -4.07 -3.03
C ALA A 19 9.23 -4.51 -3.24
N ALA A 20 8.33 -3.58 -3.47
CA ALA A 20 6.93 -3.90 -3.73
C ALA A 20 6.79 -4.73 -5.00
N THR A 21 7.45 -4.32 -6.07
CA THR A 21 7.40 -5.05 -7.34
C THR A 21 7.89 -6.48 -7.15
N ALA A 22 9.02 -6.68 -6.49
CA ALA A 22 9.56 -8.02 -6.26
C ALA A 22 8.60 -8.90 -5.45
N ARG A 23 8.03 -8.35 -4.36
CA ARG A 23 7.12 -9.11 -3.51
C ARG A 23 5.82 -9.46 -4.21
N LEU A 24 5.24 -8.49 -4.91
CA LEU A 24 3.94 -8.69 -5.55
C LEU A 24 4.03 -9.54 -6.81
N GLN A 25 5.17 -9.53 -7.50
CA GLN A 25 5.39 -10.44 -8.61
C GLN A 25 5.59 -11.87 -8.15
N ALA A 26 6.20 -12.06 -6.97
CA ALA A 26 6.43 -13.39 -6.43
C ALA A 26 5.11 -14.05 -6.01
N ASP A 27 4.34 -13.41 -5.13
CA ASP A 27 3.06 -13.94 -4.67
C ASP A 27 2.24 -12.84 -3.99
N PRO A 28 1.33 -12.17 -4.72
CA PRO A 28 0.52 -11.11 -4.13
C PRO A 28 -0.57 -11.61 -3.18
N LEU A 29 -0.80 -12.92 -3.13
CA LEU A 29 -1.81 -13.51 -2.26
C LEU A 29 -1.21 -14.22 -1.05
N ALA A 30 0.10 -14.14 -0.86
CA ALA A 30 0.77 -14.76 0.28
C ALA A 30 0.22 -14.21 1.60
N LYS A 31 0.19 -15.05 2.61
CA LYS A 31 -0.23 -14.68 3.95
C LYS A 31 0.98 -14.72 4.88
N THR A 32 1.60 -13.57 5.10
CA THR A 32 2.78 -13.45 5.94
C THR A 32 2.59 -12.27 6.88
N ARG A 33 3.54 -12.07 7.79
CA ARG A 33 3.47 -10.91 8.70
C ARG A 33 3.58 -9.58 7.96
N HIS A 34 4.09 -9.59 6.73
CA HIS A 34 4.29 -8.37 5.95
C HIS A 34 3.29 -8.19 4.81
N LEU A 35 2.44 -9.18 4.57
CA LEU A 35 1.48 -9.14 3.48
C LEU A 35 0.17 -9.75 3.98
N LYS A 36 -0.84 -8.91 4.16
CA LYS A 36 -2.08 -9.36 4.77
C LYS A 36 -3.32 -8.79 4.13
N THR A 37 -4.43 -9.49 4.33
CA THR A 37 -5.75 -9.04 3.91
C THR A 37 -6.27 -8.01 4.90
N LEU A 38 -6.80 -6.92 4.38
CA LEU A 38 -7.43 -5.90 5.19
C LEU A 38 -8.89 -6.26 5.45
N ARG A 39 -9.48 -5.64 6.48
CA ARG A 39 -10.92 -5.72 6.68
C ARG A 39 -11.61 -5.09 5.48
N PRO A 40 -12.83 -5.54 5.13
CA PRO A 40 -13.55 -4.91 4.03
C PRO A 40 -13.64 -3.38 4.19
N ASN A 41 -13.27 -2.68 3.13
CA ASN A 41 -13.23 -1.22 3.12
C ASN A 41 -13.28 -0.76 1.67
N SER A 42 -13.42 0.55 1.45
CA SER A 42 -13.56 1.11 0.12
C SER A 42 -12.24 1.45 -0.56
N VAL A 43 -11.11 1.22 0.11
CA VAL A 43 -9.81 1.65 -0.40
C VAL A 43 -9.08 0.51 -1.11
N ALA A 44 -8.77 -0.57 -0.40
CA ALA A 44 -7.98 -1.66 -0.96
C ALA A 44 -8.24 -2.95 -0.19
N GLU A 45 -7.95 -4.08 -0.82
CA GLU A 45 -8.19 -5.37 -0.18
C GLU A 45 -6.98 -5.89 0.59
N ARG A 46 -5.75 -5.50 0.24
CA ARG A 46 -4.54 -6.01 0.88
C ARG A 46 -3.52 -4.93 1.16
N GLU A 47 -2.63 -5.22 2.12
CA GLU A 47 -1.57 -4.33 2.54
C GLU A 47 -0.24 -5.07 2.54
N LEU A 48 0.79 -4.45 1.94
CA LEU A 48 2.17 -4.92 2.00
C LEU A 48 2.96 -3.96 2.90
N ARG A 49 3.65 -4.52 3.89
CA ARG A 49 4.50 -3.75 4.81
C ARG A 49 5.95 -3.90 4.40
N LEU A 50 6.64 -2.77 4.23
CA LEU A 50 8.04 -2.76 3.80
C LEU A 50 8.90 -1.96 4.76
N PHE A 51 10.04 -2.52 5.11
CA PHE A 51 11.05 -1.86 5.94
C PHE A 51 10.52 -1.35 7.28
N GLY A 52 9.47 -1.99 7.79
CA GLY A 52 8.86 -1.62 9.06
C GLY A 52 8.06 -0.34 9.06
N ARG A 53 8.22 0.51 8.05
CA ARG A 53 7.61 1.85 8.06
C ARG A 53 6.76 2.17 6.84
N TYR A 54 6.94 1.50 5.73
CA TYR A 54 6.17 1.81 4.52
C TYR A 54 5.01 0.85 4.36
N ARG A 55 3.92 1.34 3.80
CA ARG A 55 2.71 0.57 3.54
C ARG A 55 2.29 0.75 2.09
N VAL A 56 2.07 -0.37 1.40
CA VAL A 56 1.56 -0.36 0.03
C VAL A 56 0.20 -1.04 0.07
N LEU A 57 -0.84 -0.30 -0.26
CA LEU A 57 -2.19 -0.83 -0.31
C LEU A 57 -2.53 -1.16 -1.76
N PHE A 58 -3.07 -2.36 -1.99
CA PHE A 58 -3.26 -2.83 -3.35
C PHE A 58 -4.46 -3.77 -3.46
N ASN A 59 -4.92 -3.93 -4.70
CA ASN A 59 -5.96 -4.87 -5.07
C ASN A 59 -5.39 -5.92 -6.02
N VAL A 60 -5.92 -7.13 -5.95
CA VAL A 60 -5.48 -8.23 -6.82
C VAL A 60 -6.62 -8.57 -7.79
N HIS A 61 -6.30 -8.52 -9.07
CA HIS A 61 -7.21 -8.90 -10.15
C HIS A 61 -6.83 -10.32 -10.58
N ARG A 62 -7.45 -11.31 -9.95
CA ARG A 62 -7.02 -12.71 -10.07
C ARG A 62 -7.11 -13.25 -11.49
N GLN A 63 -8.19 -12.93 -12.18
CA GLN A 63 -8.39 -13.44 -13.53
C GLN A 63 -7.35 -12.88 -14.51
N GLN A 64 -7.01 -11.62 -14.37
CA GLN A 64 -6.03 -10.96 -15.23
C GLN A 64 -4.59 -11.16 -14.75
N ARG A 65 -4.41 -11.74 -13.57
CA ARG A 65 -3.09 -11.87 -12.93
C ARG A 65 -2.38 -10.52 -12.81
N GLN A 66 -3.14 -9.53 -12.38
CA GLN A 66 -2.63 -8.16 -12.23
C GLN A 66 -2.87 -7.66 -10.82
N VAL A 67 -2.02 -6.72 -10.42
CA VAL A 67 -2.11 -6.04 -9.13
C VAL A 67 -2.21 -4.55 -9.40
N THR A 68 -3.18 -3.90 -8.77
CA THR A 68 -3.30 -2.44 -8.83
C THR A 68 -2.87 -1.87 -7.48
N ILE A 69 -1.81 -1.07 -7.49
CA ILE A 69 -1.38 -0.36 -6.30
C ILE A 69 -2.26 0.86 -6.13
N VAL A 70 -2.98 0.92 -5.03
CA VAL A 70 -3.93 1.99 -4.74
C VAL A 70 -3.23 3.19 -4.13
N LEU A 71 -2.42 2.94 -3.10
CA LEU A 71 -1.65 4.02 -2.47
C LEU A 71 -0.39 3.47 -1.81
N VAL A 72 0.55 4.37 -1.58
CA VAL A 72 1.79 4.11 -0.86
C VAL A 72 1.95 5.18 0.20
N GLY A 73 2.24 4.78 1.42
CA GLY A 73 2.40 5.73 2.52
C GLY A 73 3.44 5.28 3.52
N GLU A 74 3.63 6.10 4.53
CA GLU A 74 4.55 5.84 5.62
C GLU A 74 3.76 5.78 6.93
N LYS A 75 3.97 4.72 7.69
CA LYS A 75 3.32 4.56 8.99
C LYS A 75 4.14 5.29 10.05
N ARG A 76 3.49 6.19 10.77
CA ARG A 76 4.09 6.92 11.88
C ARG A 76 3.19 6.71 13.10
N GLY A 77 3.65 5.85 14.04
CA GLY A 77 2.80 5.43 15.15
C GLY A 77 1.54 4.76 14.63
N GLU A 78 0.39 5.26 15.02
CA GLU A 78 -0.90 4.74 14.58
C GLU A 78 -1.40 5.38 13.30
N THR A 79 -0.64 6.33 12.74
CA THR A 79 -1.10 7.14 11.62
C THR A 79 -0.40 6.76 10.33
N LEU A 80 -1.17 6.59 9.27
CA LEU A 80 -0.64 6.39 7.92
C LEU A 80 -0.58 7.76 7.23
N ILE A 81 0.61 8.11 6.75
CA ILE A 81 0.84 9.37 6.04
C ILE A 81 0.97 9.09 4.55
N VAL A 82 0.11 9.69 3.75
CA VAL A 82 0.12 9.54 2.29
C VAL A 82 0.23 10.94 1.68
N GLN A 83 1.25 11.15 0.86
CA GLN A 83 1.53 12.45 0.25
C GLN A 83 1.65 13.57 1.29
N GLY A 84 2.32 13.24 2.43
CA GLY A 84 2.53 14.21 3.49
C GLY A 84 1.30 14.51 4.34
N ARG A 85 0.19 13.84 4.09
CA ARG A 85 -1.06 14.07 4.81
C ARG A 85 -1.50 12.81 5.54
N ARG A 86 -2.13 13.02 6.69
CA ARG A 86 -2.74 11.93 7.44
C ARG A 86 -3.85 11.28 6.61
N PHE A 87 -3.75 9.98 6.42
CA PHE A 87 -4.76 9.22 5.69
C PHE A 87 -5.64 8.47 6.68
N THR A 88 -6.97 8.55 6.51
CA THR A 88 -7.90 7.75 7.28
C THR A 88 -8.86 7.05 6.34
N GLU A 89 -9.29 5.86 6.73
CA GLU A 89 -10.25 5.11 5.96
C GLU A 89 -11.59 5.84 5.88
N HIS A 90 -11.92 6.60 6.90
CA HIS A 90 -13.17 7.37 6.93
C HIS A 90 -13.26 8.38 5.80
N GLU A 91 -12.15 8.96 5.41
CA GLU A 91 -12.11 9.92 4.31
C GLU A 91 -12.40 9.26 2.97
N SER A 92 -12.27 7.93 2.89
CA SER A 92 -12.55 7.16 1.70
C SER A 92 -13.98 6.66 1.63
N HIS A 93 -14.78 6.93 2.64
CA HIS A 93 -16.16 6.46 2.75
C HIS A 93 -17.12 7.64 2.75
N PRO A 94 -17.30 8.32 1.62
CA PRO A 94 -18.14 9.52 1.62
C PRO A 94 -19.61 9.25 1.91
N ALA A 95 -20.06 8.02 1.74
CA ALA A 95 -21.45 7.65 1.97
C ALA A 95 -21.76 7.38 3.43
N GLU A 96 -20.78 7.34 4.26
CA GLU A 96 -20.93 7.09 5.70
C GLU A 96 -21.49 8.28 6.49
#